data_deaa446ad20ba3a823fc628bdca6bb1e
#
_entry.id   deaa446ad20ba3a823fc628bdca6bb1e
#
_cell.length_a   1.000
_cell.length_b   1.000
_cell.length_c   1.000
_cell.angle_alpha   90.00
_cell.angle_beta   90.00
_cell.angle_gamma   90.00
#
_symmetry.space_group_name_H-M   'P 1'
#
loop_
_entity.id
_entity.type
_entity.pdbx_description
1 polymer ?
#
loop_
_entity_poly.entity_id
_entity_poly.type
_entity_poly.pdbx_seq_one_letter_code
_entity_poly.pdbx_strand_id
1 'polypeptide(L)'
;MLGLETNVASAFEVRRSIVDSKGKRFSDDMITVTGNAANSIAYRNSVFAVIPQAITNRVYEAAQKLITGDLSDADKLLKKRTSIVNSFKNDYAISEEEVVKLCGKQTVNQINTSAISTLIGILQSLKDGDTSVDNLMKPIREIKEDISDKKEKMKDKKTNKLP
;
A
#
# COMPACT_ATOMS: atom_id res chain seq x y z
N MET A 1 16.58 22.22 -3.16
CA MET A 1 17.17 21.88 -1.84
C MET A 1 18.68 21.71 -2.00
N LEU A 2 19.49 22.30 -1.12
CA LEU A 2 20.93 22.17 -1.14
C LEU A 2 21.40 21.62 0.22
N GLY A 3 22.14 20.51 0.20
CA GLY A 3 22.78 19.94 1.38
C GLY A 3 24.16 20.57 1.57
N LEU A 4 24.31 21.47 2.54
CA LEU A 4 25.54 22.22 2.75
C LEU A 4 26.72 21.35 3.19
N GLU A 5 26.46 20.29 3.97
CA GLU A 5 27.49 19.36 4.44
C GLU A 5 27.99 18.42 3.34
N THR A 6 27.10 17.98 2.47
CA THR A 6 27.41 17.01 1.41
C THR A 6 27.65 17.65 0.06
N ASN A 7 27.42 18.96 -0.06
CA ASN A 7 27.46 19.72 -1.32
C ASN A 7 26.59 19.09 -2.44
N VAL A 8 25.49 18.49 -2.07
CA VAL A 8 24.53 17.87 -2.98
C VAL A 8 23.34 18.80 -3.20
N ALA A 9 23.03 19.09 -4.47
CA ALA A 9 21.84 19.83 -4.86
C ALA A 9 20.77 18.85 -5.40
N SER A 10 19.52 19.02 -4.98
CA SER A 10 18.38 18.27 -5.49
C SER A 10 17.26 19.21 -5.93
N ALA A 11 16.76 18.99 -7.13
CA ALA A 11 15.61 19.71 -7.69
C ALA A 11 14.58 18.69 -8.19
N PHE A 12 13.32 18.95 -7.90
CA PHE A 12 12.20 18.11 -8.37
C PHE A 12 11.16 19.00 -9.07
N GLU A 13 10.71 18.54 -10.22
CA GLU A 13 9.57 19.10 -10.93
C GLU A 13 8.36 18.19 -10.72
N VAL A 14 7.22 18.78 -10.35
CA VAL A 14 5.95 18.08 -10.20
C VAL A 14 4.90 18.76 -11.05
N ARG A 15 4.26 17.95 -11.91
CA ARG A 15 3.16 18.40 -12.77
C ARG A 15 1.84 17.91 -12.20
N ARG A 16 0.84 18.80 -12.20
CA ARG A 16 -0.53 18.51 -11.80
C ARG A 16 -1.48 18.96 -12.91
N SER A 17 -2.53 18.19 -13.12
CA SER A 17 -3.60 18.57 -14.06
C SER A 17 -4.34 19.79 -13.52
N ILE A 18 -4.61 20.76 -14.40
CA ILE A 18 -5.46 21.95 -14.13
C ILE A 18 -6.84 21.83 -14.77
N VAL A 19 -7.18 20.62 -15.24
CA VAL A 19 -8.48 20.29 -15.83
C VAL A 19 -9.13 19.14 -15.05
N ASP A 20 -10.44 19.10 -15.03
CA ASP A 20 -11.23 18.04 -14.44
C ASP A 20 -11.26 16.76 -15.32
N SER A 21 -11.95 15.73 -14.87
CA SER A 21 -12.12 14.47 -15.62
C SER A 21 -12.86 14.62 -16.97
N LYS A 22 -13.55 15.74 -17.17
CA LYS A 22 -14.27 16.09 -18.41
C LYS A 22 -13.47 17.03 -19.31
N GLY A 23 -12.22 17.35 -18.96
CA GLY A 23 -11.35 18.24 -19.71
C GLY A 23 -11.64 19.74 -19.50
N LYS A 24 -12.55 20.11 -18.57
CA LYS A 24 -12.84 21.52 -18.27
C LYS A 24 -11.77 22.07 -17.32
N ARG A 25 -11.25 23.28 -17.65
CA ARG A 25 -10.27 24.00 -16.83
C ARG A 25 -10.86 24.33 -15.45
N PHE A 26 -10.05 24.15 -14.40
CA PHE A 26 -10.37 24.59 -13.05
C PHE A 26 -10.50 26.11 -12.93
N SER A 27 -11.21 26.56 -11.90
CA SER A 27 -11.22 27.99 -11.51
C SER A 27 -9.82 28.45 -11.10
N ASP A 28 -9.58 29.75 -11.13
CA ASP A 28 -8.26 30.31 -10.78
C ASP A 28 -7.87 30.00 -9.33
N ASP A 29 -8.82 29.99 -8.41
CA ASP A 29 -8.60 29.55 -7.02
C ASP A 29 -8.17 28.08 -6.97
N MET A 30 -8.84 27.22 -7.71
CA MET A 30 -8.52 25.79 -7.74
C MET A 30 -7.16 25.52 -8.44
N ILE A 31 -6.78 26.33 -9.42
CA ILE A 31 -5.45 26.29 -10.04
C ILE A 31 -4.39 26.69 -9.03
N THR A 32 -4.64 27.71 -8.21
CA THR A 32 -3.73 28.14 -7.12
C THR A 32 -3.55 27.02 -6.09
N VAL A 33 -4.62 26.39 -5.64
CA VAL A 33 -4.58 25.24 -4.71
C VAL A 33 -3.79 24.08 -5.33
N THR A 34 -4.03 23.78 -6.61
CA THR A 34 -3.32 22.71 -7.33
C THR A 34 -1.83 23.01 -7.47
N GLY A 35 -1.47 24.28 -7.73
CA GLY A 35 -0.08 24.74 -7.78
C GLY A 35 0.63 24.61 -6.43
N ASN A 36 -0.02 25.02 -5.34
CA ASN A 36 0.50 24.87 -3.99
C ASN A 36 0.70 23.39 -3.61
N ALA A 37 -0.22 22.52 -4.01
CA ALA A 37 -0.06 21.09 -3.82
C ALA A 37 1.14 20.52 -4.59
N ALA A 38 1.35 20.95 -5.85
CA ALA A 38 2.51 20.55 -6.64
C ALA A 38 3.83 21.01 -5.98
N ASN A 39 3.88 22.27 -5.52
CA ASN A 39 5.05 22.84 -4.82
C ASN A 39 5.35 22.08 -3.52
N SER A 40 4.35 21.76 -2.72
CA SER A 40 4.51 21.00 -1.47
C SER A 40 5.10 19.62 -1.72
N ILE A 41 4.64 18.94 -2.77
CA ILE A 41 5.17 17.62 -3.17
C ILE A 41 6.62 17.75 -3.66
N ALA A 42 6.91 18.73 -4.52
CA ALA A 42 8.26 18.96 -5.03
C ALA A 42 9.24 19.27 -3.89
N TYR A 43 8.83 20.13 -2.94
CA TYR A 43 9.60 20.46 -1.76
C TYR A 43 9.91 19.23 -0.91
N ARG A 44 8.89 18.46 -0.55
CA ARG A 44 9.06 17.22 0.22
C ARG A 44 10.03 16.25 -0.47
N ASN A 45 9.86 16.02 -1.77
CA ASN A 45 10.70 15.10 -2.52
C ASN A 45 12.16 15.59 -2.57
N SER A 46 12.38 16.90 -2.73
CA SER A 46 13.72 17.49 -2.72
C SER A 46 14.42 17.33 -1.37
N VAL A 47 13.69 17.48 -0.26
CA VAL A 47 14.22 17.29 1.10
C VAL A 47 14.65 15.82 1.30
N PHE A 48 13.76 14.88 1.00
CA PHE A 48 14.07 13.46 1.19
C PHE A 48 15.14 12.92 0.24
N ALA A 49 15.37 13.56 -0.90
CA ALA A 49 16.47 13.18 -1.79
C ALA A 49 17.85 13.56 -1.25
N VAL A 50 17.93 14.57 -0.37
CA VAL A 50 19.20 15.01 0.23
C VAL A 50 19.49 14.28 1.56
N ILE A 51 18.45 13.83 2.26
CA ILE A 51 18.59 13.10 3.52
C ILE A 51 18.95 11.64 3.24
N PRO A 52 20.06 11.10 3.78
CA PRO A 52 20.40 9.70 3.63
C PRO A 52 19.28 8.78 4.15
N GLN A 53 18.92 7.78 3.37
CA GLN A 53 17.84 6.85 3.71
C GLN A 53 18.09 6.09 5.02
N ALA A 54 19.33 5.88 5.39
CA ALA A 54 19.70 5.28 6.68
C ALA A 54 19.18 6.08 7.89
N ILE A 55 19.06 7.40 7.77
CA ILE A 55 18.52 8.26 8.83
C ILE A 55 17.00 8.16 8.85
N THR A 56 16.35 8.26 7.69
CA THR A 56 14.89 8.16 7.60
C THR A 56 14.38 6.78 8.00
N ASN A 57 15.11 5.70 7.69
CA ASN A 57 14.74 4.34 8.07
C ASN A 57 14.67 4.16 9.59
N ARG A 58 15.58 4.75 10.36
CA ARG A 58 15.54 4.68 11.83
C ARG A 58 14.25 5.27 12.39
N VAL A 59 13.83 6.42 11.87
CA VAL A 59 12.57 7.07 12.29
C VAL A 59 11.37 6.23 11.89
N TYR A 60 11.39 5.67 10.67
CA TYR A 60 10.34 4.81 10.15
C TYR A 60 10.19 3.53 10.97
N GLU A 61 11.30 2.86 11.31
CA GLU A 61 11.31 1.67 12.17
C GLU A 61 10.80 1.98 13.59
N ALA A 62 11.18 3.11 14.17
CA ALA A 62 10.67 3.55 15.46
C ALA A 62 9.14 3.79 15.42
N ALA A 63 8.64 4.45 14.37
CA ALA A 63 7.23 4.66 14.17
C ALA A 63 6.46 3.34 13.96
N GLN A 64 7.02 2.41 13.19
CA GLN A 64 6.44 1.07 13.04
C GLN A 64 6.33 0.33 14.38
N LYS A 65 7.38 0.36 15.21
CA LYS A 65 7.35 -0.26 16.54
C LYS A 65 6.27 0.33 17.45
N LEU A 66 6.01 1.62 17.35
CA LEU A 66 4.93 2.26 18.11
C LEU A 66 3.54 1.77 17.65
N ILE A 67 3.33 1.60 16.35
CA ILE A 67 2.06 1.16 15.77
C ILE A 67 1.81 -0.33 16.02
N THR A 68 2.82 -1.16 15.80
CA THR A 68 2.67 -2.62 15.90
C THR A 68 2.82 -3.13 17.33
N GLY A 69 3.47 -2.36 18.21
CA GLY A 69 3.98 -2.80 19.49
C GLY A 69 5.28 -3.59 19.34
N ASP A 70 5.82 -4.05 20.46
CA ASP A 70 7.02 -4.89 20.47
C ASP A 70 6.65 -6.32 20.03
N LEU A 71 7.00 -6.65 18.78
CA LEU A 71 6.80 -7.96 18.14
C LEU A 71 8.10 -8.76 18.01
N SER A 72 9.10 -8.46 18.84
CA SER A 72 10.37 -9.19 18.88
C SER A 72 10.20 -10.64 19.34
N ASP A 73 9.15 -10.91 20.11
CA ASP A 73 8.79 -12.23 20.61
C ASP A 73 7.88 -12.96 19.61
N ALA A 74 8.22 -14.21 19.28
CA ALA A 74 7.47 -15.04 18.34
C ALA A 74 6.01 -15.25 18.76
N ASP A 75 5.76 -15.41 20.06
CA ASP A 75 4.41 -15.60 20.60
C ASP A 75 3.55 -14.34 20.46
N LYS A 76 4.13 -13.17 20.69
CA LYS A 76 3.45 -11.88 20.51
C LYS A 76 3.13 -11.64 19.03
N LEU A 77 4.06 -11.97 18.14
CA LEU A 77 3.87 -11.89 16.70
C LEU A 77 2.71 -12.79 16.24
N LEU A 78 2.66 -14.03 16.75
CA LEU A 78 1.62 -14.99 16.40
C LEU A 78 0.24 -14.52 16.89
N LYS A 79 0.14 -14.07 18.14
CA LYS A 79 -1.10 -13.50 18.70
C LYS A 79 -1.57 -12.28 17.91
N LYS A 80 -0.66 -11.40 17.48
CA LYS A 80 -1.01 -10.21 16.71
C LYS A 80 -1.49 -10.57 15.30
N ARG A 81 -0.85 -11.54 14.63
CA ARG A 81 -1.31 -12.09 13.33
C ARG A 81 -2.75 -12.58 13.43
N THR A 82 -3.01 -13.47 14.40
CA THR A 82 -4.34 -14.05 14.61
C THR A 82 -5.38 -12.97 14.91
N SER A 83 -5.05 -12.01 15.77
CA SER A 83 -5.94 -10.89 16.11
C SER A 83 -6.32 -10.07 14.87
N ILE A 84 -5.34 -9.70 14.03
CA ILE A 84 -5.58 -8.89 12.83
C ILE A 84 -6.40 -9.67 11.80
N VAL A 85 -6.07 -10.93 11.54
CA VAL A 85 -6.84 -11.79 10.62
C VAL A 85 -8.28 -11.94 11.09
N ASN A 86 -8.50 -12.12 12.40
CA ASN A 86 -9.84 -12.18 12.97
C ASN A 86 -10.60 -10.85 12.84
N SER A 87 -9.95 -9.70 12.98
CA SER A 87 -10.60 -8.40 12.75
C SER A 87 -11.08 -8.26 11.30
N PHE A 88 -10.26 -8.62 10.31
CA PHE A 88 -10.68 -8.61 8.91
C PHE A 88 -11.86 -9.55 8.65
N LYS A 89 -11.83 -10.74 9.24
CA LYS A 89 -12.89 -11.74 9.07
C LYS A 89 -14.20 -11.32 9.73
N ASN A 90 -14.14 -10.83 10.96
CA ASN A 90 -15.33 -10.54 11.76
C ASN A 90 -15.97 -9.19 11.38
N ASP A 91 -15.14 -8.16 11.15
CA ASP A 91 -15.63 -6.80 10.94
C ASP A 91 -15.96 -6.51 9.46
N TYR A 92 -15.28 -7.22 8.52
CA TYR A 92 -15.34 -6.93 7.09
C TYR A 92 -15.63 -8.14 6.20
N ALA A 93 -15.84 -9.34 6.78
CA ALA A 93 -16.09 -10.58 6.06
C ALA A 93 -14.99 -10.93 5.01
N ILE A 94 -13.75 -10.50 5.24
CA ILE A 94 -12.59 -10.78 4.38
C ILE A 94 -11.96 -12.09 4.86
N SER A 95 -11.80 -13.04 3.95
CA SER A 95 -11.23 -14.37 4.27
C SER A 95 -9.72 -14.29 4.58
N GLU A 96 -9.23 -15.27 5.35
CA GLU A 96 -7.80 -15.38 5.68
C GLU A 96 -6.91 -15.39 4.43
N GLU A 97 -7.33 -16.11 3.37
CA GLU A 97 -6.60 -16.16 2.10
C GLU A 97 -6.51 -14.78 1.42
N GLU A 98 -7.57 -13.99 1.50
CA GLU A 98 -7.62 -12.65 0.95
C GLU A 98 -6.71 -11.70 1.74
N VAL A 99 -6.70 -11.80 3.09
CA VAL A 99 -5.79 -11.03 3.96
C VAL A 99 -4.32 -11.32 3.64
N VAL A 100 -3.98 -12.60 3.43
CA VAL A 100 -2.62 -13.01 3.06
C VAL A 100 -2.20 -12.39 1.70
N LYS A 101 -3.13 -12.38 0.74
CA LYS A 101 -2.89 -11.80 -0.59
C LYS A 101 -2.76 -10.27 -0.54
N LEU A 102 -3.49 -9.58 0.33
CA LEU A 102 -3.33 -8.13 0.57
C LEU A 102 -1.89 -7.76 0.96
N CYS A 103 -1.19 -8.67 1.63
CA CYS A 103 0.21 -8.49 2.01
C CYS A 103 1.20 -9.00 0.95
N GLY A 104 0.74 -9.55 -0.18
CA GLY A 104 1.58 -10.21 -1.17
C GLY A 104 2.29 -11.45 -0.63
N LYS A 105 1.68 -12.15 0.34
CA LYS A 105 2.20 -13.37 0.97
C LYS A 105 1.41 -14.61 0.50
N GLN A 106 1.93 -15.79 0.78
CA GLN A 106 1.28 -17.06 0.43
C GLN A 106 0.59 -17.72 1.63
N THR A 107 1.11 -17.47 2.83
CA THR A 107 0.60 -18.05 4.08
C THR A 107 0.61 -17.04 5.21
N VAL A 108 -0.25 -17.24 6.22
CA VAL A 108 -0.33 -16.39 7.41
C VAL A 108 1.01 -16.37 8.18
N ASN A 109 1.74 -17.47 8.17
CA ASN A 109 3.04 -17.54 8.84
C ASN A 109 4.10 -16.61 8.24
N GLN A 110 3.94 -16.21 6.98
CA GLN A 110 4.84 -15.27 6.30
C GLN A 110 4.52 -13.79 6.59
N ILE A 111 3.44 -13.50 7.30
CA ILE A 111 3.09 -12.14 7.70
C ILE A 111 4.11 -11.68 8.75
N ASN A 112 5.05 -10.84 8.34
CA ASN A 112 6.08 -10.26 9.20
C ASN A 112 5.59 -8.94 9.83
N THR A 113 6.42 -8.31 10.67
CA THR A 113 6.10 -7.05 11.34
C THR A 113 5.71 -5.94 10.37
N SER A 114 6.38 -5.84 9.21
CA SER A 114 6.06 -4.85 8.18
C SER A 114 4.67 -5.10 7.58
N ALA A 115 4.33 -6.35 7.28
CA ALA A 115 3.01 -6.71 6.78
C ALA A 115 1.91 -6.44 7.83
N ILE A 116 2.18 -6.68 9.11
CA ILE A 116 1.28 -6.31 10.21
C ILE A 116 1.01 -4.80 10.22
N SER A 117 2.05 -3.98 10.08
CA SER A 117 1.90 -2.52 10.02
C SER A 117 1.00 -2.09 8.85
N THR A 118 1.20 -2.69 7.67
CA THR A 118 0.36 -2.45 6.50
C THR A 118 -1.10 -2.85 6.74
N LEU A 119 -1.34 -4.03 7.32
CA LEU A 119 -2.69 -4.49 7.64
C LEU A 119 -3.40 -3.60 8.67
N ILE A 120 -2.69 -3.10 9.68
CA ILE A 120 -3.24 -2.13 10.63
C ILE A 120 -3.64 -0.84 9.91
N GLY A 121 -2.81 -0.33 9.00
CA GLY A 121 -3.14 0.84 8.18
C GLY A 121 -4.38 0.62 7.31
N ILE A 122 -4.52 -0.55 6.69
CA ILE A 122 -5.71 -0.91 5.90
C ILE A 122 -6.96 -0.97 6.79
N LEU A 123 -6.88 -1.61 7.97
CA LEU A 123 -8.00 -1.64 8.92
C LEU A 123 -8.42 -0.24 9.36
N GLN A 124 -7.45 0.64 9.59
CA GLN A 124 -7.75 2.04 9.96
C GLN A 124 -8.44 2.76 8.80
N SER A 125 -7.94 2.64 7.56
CA SER A 125 -8.54 3.24 6.37
C SER A 125 -9.96 2.74 6.10
N LEU A 126 -10.25 1.47 6.38
CA LEU A 126 -11.61 0.91 6.31
C LEU A 126 -12.52 1.48 7.41
N LYS A 127 -12.01 1.68 8.63
CA LYS A 127 -12.76 2.29 9.74
C LYS A 127 -13.07 3.75 9.49
N ASP A 128 -12.11 4.49 8.94
CA ASP A 128 -12.24 5.92 8.63
C ASP A 128 -13.12 6.17 7.39
N GLY A 129 -13.43 5.10 6.64
CA GLY A 129 -14.24 5.20 5.42
C GLY A 129 -13.50 5.73 4.20
N ASP A 130 -12.17 5.85 4.28
CA ASP A 130 -11.31 6.30 3.17
C ASP A 130 -11.29 5.29 2.01
N THR A 131 -11.51 4.01 2.34
CA THR A 131 -11.53 2.92 1.37
C THR A 131 -12.70 1.96 1.67
N SER A 132 -13.33 1.42 0.63
CA SER A 132 -14.34 0.36 0.77
C SER A 132 -13.72 -1.02 0.57
N VAL A 133 -14.36 -2.04 1.16
CA VAL A 133 -13.96 -3.45 0.99
C VAL A 133 -13.93 -3.84 -0.48
N ASP A 134 -14.90 -3.38 -1.28
CA ASP A 134 -14.98 -3.70 -2.71
C ASP A 134 -13.80 -3.11 -3.48
N ASN A 135 -13.44 -1.87 -3.23
CA ASN A 135 -12.28 -1.23 -3.87
C ASN A 135 -10.97 -1.92 -3.51
N LEU A 136 -10.85 -2.37 -2.25
CA LEU A 136 -9.66 -3.07 -1.76
C LEU A 136 -9.53 -4.47 -2.36
N MET A 137 -10.66 -5.19 -2.52
CA MET A 137 -10.68 -6.59 -2.96
C MET A 137 -10.75 -6.77 -4.47
N LYS A 138 -11.22 -5.76 -5.20
CA LYS A 138 -11.37 -5.81 -6.66
C LYS A 138 -10.12 -6.32 -7.39
N PRO A 139 -8.91 -5.76 -7.19
CA PRO A 139 -7.72 -6.23 -7.89
C PRO A 139 -7.33 -7.68 -7.53
N ILE A 140 -7.63 -8.11 -6.30
CA ILE A 140 -7.31 -9.47 -5.84
C ILE A 140 -8.27 -10.49 -6.43
N ARG A 141 -9.55 -10.13 -6.58
CA ARG A 141 -10.59 -10.98 -7.16
C ARG A 141 -10.44 -11.10 -8.67
N GLU A 142 -10.13 -10.02 -9.37
CA GLU A 142 -9.82 -10.01 -10.82
C GLU A 142 -8.62 -10.93 -11.13
N ILE A 143 -7.55 -10.88 -10.34
CA ILE A 143 -6.40 -11.78 -10.50
C ILE A 143 -6.79 -13.26 -10.28
N LYS A 144 -7.71 -13.53 -9.36
CA LYS A 144 -8.21 -14.92 -9.14
C LYS A 144 -8.96 -15.44 -10.36
N GLU A 145 -9.83 -14.64 -10.95
CA GLU A 145 -10.60 -15.00 -12.14
C GLU A 145 -9.68 -15.27 -13.33
N ASP A 146 -8.73 -14.39 -13.60
CA ASP A 146 -7.73 -14.56 -14.67
C ASP A 146 -6.88 -15.83 -14.51
N ILE A 147 -6.55 -16.21 -13.28
CA ILE A 147 -5.77 -17.44 -13.00
C ILE A 147 -6.64 -18.68 -13.16
N SER A 148 -7.91 -18.62 -12.77
CA SER A 148 -8.85 -19.74 -12.93
C SER A 148 -9.12 -20.03 -14.40
N ASP A 149 -9.38 -19.01 -15.21
CA ASP A 149 -9.62 -19.11 -16.65
C ASP A 149 -8.40 -19.67 -17.41
N LYS A 150 -7.20 -19.24 -17.01
CA LYS A 150 -5.95 -19.79 -17.57
C LYS A 150 -5.74 -21.26 -17.22
N LYS A 151 -6.11 -21.67 -16.01
CA LYS A 151 -6.00 -23.08 -15.58
C LYS A 151 -7.03 -23.97 -16.28
N GLU A 152 -8.24 -23.51 -16.50
CA GLU A 152 -9.26 -24.23 -17.30
C GLU A 152 -8.80 -24.40 -18.74
N LYS A 153 -8.40 -23.33 -19.40
CA LYS A 153 -7.86 -23.39 -20.78
C LYS A 153 -6.63 -24.27 -20.94
N MET A 154 -5.82 -24.46 -19.88
CA MET A 154 -4.70 -25.41 -19.89
C MET A 154 -5.15 -26.88 -19.67
N LYS A 155 -6.22 -27.10 -18.93
CA LYS A 155 -6.79 -28.48 -18.77
C LYS A 155 -7.44 -28.94 -20.05
N ASP A 156 -8.21 -28.11 -20.73
CA ASP A 156 -8.87 -28.43 -22.01
C ASP A 156 -7.87 -28.72 -23.12
N LYS A 157 -6.73 -28.02 -23.12
CA LYS A 157 -5.64 -28.30 -24.07
C LYS A 157 -4.90 -29.63 -23.79
N LYS A 158 -4.93 -30.14 -22.55
CA LYS A 158 -4.32 -31.42 -22.20
C LYS A 158 -5.25 -32.59 -22.51
N THR A 159 -6.55 -32.45 -22.35
CA THR A 159 -7.56 -33.47 -22.65
C THR A 159 -7.73 -33.67 -24.16
N ASN A 160 -7.49 -32.64 -24.97
CA ASN A 160 -7.61 -32.70 -26.44
C ASN A 160 -6.33 -33.21 -27.16
N LYS A 161 -5.30 -33.65 -26.39
CA LYS A 161 -4.02 -34.16 -26.91
C LYS A 161 -3.72 -35.62 -26.59
N LEU A 162 -4.73 -36.43 -26.26
CA LEU A 162 -4.59 -37.89 -26.16
C LEU A 162 -5.16 -38.50 -27.44
N PRO A 163 -4.34 -39.29 -28.18
CA PRO A 163 -4.77 -39.96 -29.40
C PRO A 163 -5.75 -41.09 -29.12
#